data_1021fe65a740e60f18568fb0fd7e2e9b
#
_entry.id   1021fe65a740e60f18568fb0fd7e2e9b
#
_cell.length_a   1.000
_cell.length_b   1.000
_cell.length_c   1.000
_cell.angle_alpha   90.00
_cell.angle_beta   90.00
_cell.angle_gamma   90.00
#
_symmetry.space_group_name_H-M   'P 1'
#
loop_
_entity.id
_entity.type
_entity.pdbx_description
1 polymer ?
#
loop_
_entity_poly.entity_id
_entity_poly.type
_entity_poly.pdbx_seq_one_letter_code
_entity_poly.pdbx_strand_id
1 'polypeptide(L)'
;MNLDKSLPALVMKNVEDNMGVITKYLKQTEDNALVFIIGETGSGKSCLAELEFPDALYPTAQQFEECDHISEMFTGFDVVIDDIFRFDADKVLECILAVHASGHKVLVTGQPSDHELCIGLMSRLPVGYSTMYVTLMGHQDLQEMSGDGKDKGNSETKNLLH
;
A
#
# COMPACT_ATOMS: atom_id res chain seq x y z
N MET A 1 10.08 -8.08 -15.87
CA MET A 1 9.39 -6.81 -15.70
C MET A 1 10.34 -5.67 -15.98
N ASN A 2 9.98 -4.80 -16.88
CA ASN A 2 10.85 -3.69 -17.27
C ASN A 2 10.39 -2.41 -16.58
N LEU A 3 11.28 -1.80 -15.81
CA LEU A 3 11.03 -0.50 -15.25
C LEU A 3 11.43 0.58 -16.25
N ASP A 4 10.62 1.61 -16.33
CA ASP A 4 10.93 2.76 -17.15
C ASP A 4 12.14 3.51 -16.57
N LYS A 5 13.20 3.61 -17.35
CA LYS A 5 14.43 4.28 -16.90
C LYS A 5 14.26 5.77 -16.65
N SER A 6 13.14 6.36 -17.13
CA SER A 6 12.84 7.77 -16.87
C SER A 6 12.24 8.01 -15.48
N LEU A 7 11.92 6.93 -14.73
CA LEU A 7 11.38 7.08 -13.39
C LEU A 7 12.41 7.74 -12.45
N PRO A 8 11.94 8.56 -11.52
CA PRO A 8 12.84 9.12 -10.50
C PRO A 8 13.56 8.02 -9.71
N ALA A 9 14.79 8.33 -9.29
CA ALA A 9 15.63 7.37 -8.57
C ALA A 9 14.93 6.79 -7.34
N LEU A 10 14.19 7.61 -6.60
CA LEU A 10 13.45 7.15 -5.42
C LEU A 10 12.41 6.10 -5.78
N VAL A 11 11.62 6.34 -6.84
CA VAL A 11 10.60 5.39 -7.28
C VAL A 11 11.24 4.07 -7.69
N MET A 12 12.29 4.14 -8.50
CA MET A 12 13.00 2.93 -8.94
C MET A 12 13.53 2.13 -7.76
N LYS A 13 14.15 2.79 -6.79
CA LYS A 13 14.71 2.14 -5.62
C LYS A 13 13.63 1.43 -4.81
N ASN A 14 12.54 2.14 -4.51
CA ASN A 14 11.44 1.57 -3.75
C ASN A 14 10.76 0.40 -4.47
N VAL A 15 10.57 0.53 -5.77
CA VAL A 15 9.95 -0.54 -6.55
C VAL A 15 10.87 -1.77 -6.62
N GLU A 16 12.16 -1.58 -6.91
CA GLU A 16 13.11 -2.68 -6.98
C GLU A 16 13.23 -3.41 -5.65
N ASP A 17 13.30 -2.66 -4.54
CA ASP A 17 13.47 -3.26 -3.21
C ASP A 17 12.23 -4.04 -2.75
N ASN A 18 11.05 -3.70 -3.25
CA ASN A 18 9.80 -4.29 -2.80
C ASN A 18 9.09 -5.15 -3.83
N MET A 19 9.63 -5.23 -5.05
CA MET A 19 9.02 -6.01 -6.12
C MET A 19 8.93 -7.48 -5.76
N GLY A 20 7.74 -8.05 -5.89
CA GLY A 20 7.49 -9.45 -5.57
C GLY A 20 7.25 -9.73 -4.09
N VAL A 21 7.53 -8.78 -3.20
CA VAL A 21 7.37 -8.96 -1.76
C VAL A 21 5.89 -9.18 -1.40
N ILE A 22 5.01 -8.35 -1.94
CA ILE A 22 3.57 -8.43 -1.69
C ILE A 22 3.01 -9.73 -2.26
N THR A 23 3.35 -10.05 -3.49
CA THR A 23 2.90 -11.29 -4.12
C THR A 23 3.33 -12.52 -3.34
N LYS A 24 4.56 -12.53 -2.86
CA LYS A 24 5.08 -13.63 -2.04
C LYS A 24 4.31 -13.77 -0.74
N TYR A 25 4.05 -12.65 -0.06
CA TYR A 25 3.27 -12.65 1.17
C TYR A 25 1.87 -13.23 0.95
N LEU A 26 1.20 -12.77 -0.10
CA LEU A 26 -0.17 -13.22 -0.40
C LEU A 26 -0.23 -14.71 -0.76
N LYS A 27 0.82 -15.25 -1.33
CA LYS A 27 0.89 -16.69 -1.63
C LYS A 27 1.15 -17.53 -0.39
N GLN A 28 1.78 -16.97 0.61
CA GLN A 28 2.16 -17.69 1.82
C GLN A 28 1.11 -17.65 2.92
N THR A 29 0.16 -16.70 2.87
CA THR A 29 -0.88 -16.60 3.87
C THR A 29 -2.15 -17.29 3.42
N GLU A 30 -2.78 -18.01 4.34
CA GLU A 30 -4.09 -18.63 4.12
C GLU A 30 -5.21 -17.73 4.60
N ASP A 31 -4.89 -16.69 5.36
CA ASP A 31 -5.86 -15.75 5.88
C ASP A 31 -6.26 -14.73 4.82
N ASN A 32 -7.41 -14.10 5.00
CA ASN A 32 -7.69 -12.87 4.29
C ASN A 32 -6.61 -11.87 4.65
N ALA A 33 -6.03 -11.24 3.65
CA ALA A 33 -4.88 -10.38 3.86
C ALA A 33 -5.14 -8.96 3.35
N LEU A 34 -4.82 -7.98 4.17
CA LEU A 34 -4.88 -6.58 3.79
C LEU A 34 -3.46 -6.03 3.75
N VAL A 35 -3.10 -5.43 2.61
CA VAL A 35 -1.76 -4.89 2.40
C VAL A 35 -1.83 -3.37 2.36
N PHE A 36 -0.94 -2.73 3.10
CA PHE A 36 -0.77 -1.27 3.08
C PHE A 36 0.60 -0.95 2.49
N ILE A 37 0.62 -0.01 1.55
CA ILE A 37 1.87 0.58 1.05
C ILE A 37 1.88 2.04 1.48
N ILE A 38 2.81 2.40 2.33
CA ILE A 38 2.90 3.73 2.91
C ILE A 38 4.19 4.40 2.48
N GLY A 39 4.05 5.62 1.99
CA GLY A 39 5.20 6.40 1.55
C GLY A 39 4.80 7.84 1.24
N GLU A 40 5.77 8.72 1.21
CA GLU A 40 5.51 10.11 0.86
C GLU A 40 5.15 10.26 -0.62
N THR A 41 4.60 11.41 -0.98
CA THR A 41 4.26 11.74 -2.36
C THR A 41 5.47 11.56 -3.26
N GLY A 42 5.30 10.85 -4.37
CA GLY A 42 6.38 10.61 -5.31
C GLY A 42 7.34 9.49 -4.93
N SER A 43 7.01 8.68 -3.92
CA SER A 43 7.88 7.58 -3.49
C SER A 43 7.69 6.29 -4.29
N GLY A 44 6.62 6.20 -5.10
CA GLY A 44 6.39 5.03 -5.94
C GLY A 44 5.28 4.10 -5.46
N LYS A 45 4.43 4.53 -4.54
CA LYS A 45 3.32 3.72 -4.02
C LYS A 45 2.44 3.18 -5.13
N SER A 46 1.95 4.07 -5.99
CA SER A 46 1.04 3.67 -7.07
C SER A 46 1.73 2.79 -8.09
N CYS A 47 2.99 3.06 -8.39
CA CYS A 47 3.78 2.24 -9.31
C CYS A 47 3.93 0.82 -8.77
N LEU A 48 4.28 0.67 -7.49
CA LEU A 48 4.39 -0.64 -6.86
C LEU A 48 3.05 -1.36 -6.85
N ALA A 49 1.96 -0.64 -6.53
CA ALA A 49 0.62 -1.23 -6.54
C ALA A 49 0.24 -1.78 -7.92
N GLU A 50 0.51 -1.02 -8.97
CA GLU A 50 0.23 -1.47 -10.34
C GLU A 50 1.04 -2.69 -10.74
N LEU A 51 2.29 -2.76 -10.30
CA LEU A 51 3.16 -3.90 -10.61
C LEU A 51 2.72 -5.17 -9.87
N GLU A 52 2.27 -5.03 -8.64
CA GLU A 52 1.84 -6.18 -7.84
C GLU A 52 0.40 -6.61 -8.18
N PHE A 53 -0.46 -5.66 -8.54
CA PHE A 53 -1.87 -5.91 -8.85
C PHE A 53 -2.22 -5.31 -10.22
N PRO A 54 -1.72 -5.88 -11.32
CA PRO A 54 -1.88 -5.26 -12.65
C PRO A 54 -3.32 -5.20 -13.15
N ASP A 55 -4.20 -6.09 -12.67
CA ASP A 55 -5.58 -6.16 -13.12
C ASP A 55 -6.57 -5.61 -12.11
N ALA A 56 -6.10 -4.89 -11.10
CA ALA A 56 -6.96 -4.36 -10.04
C ALA A 56 -7.77 -3.16 -10.51
N LEU A 57 -8.92 -2.97 -9.89
CA LEU A 57 -9.70 -1.75 -10.04
C LEU A 57 -9.21 -0.69 -9.07
N TYR A 58 -9.24 0.56 -9.50
CA TYR A 58 -8.89 1.73 -8.71
C TYR A 58 -10.12 2.62 -8.57
N PRO A 59 -10.99 2.36 -7.59
CA PRO A 59 -12.17 3.20 -7.40
C PRO A 59 -11.78 4.62 -6.98
N THR A 60 -12.59 5.58 -7.34
CA THR A 60 -12.40 6.96 -6.92
C THR A 60 -13.18 7.23 -5.64
N ALA A 61 -12.75 8.24 -4.88
CA ALA A 61 -13.49 8.66 -3.69
C ALA A 61 -14.92 9.07 -4.02
N GLN A 62 -15.11 9.71 -5.18
CA GLN A 62 -16.44 10.10 -5.64
C GLN A 62 -17.33 8.88 -5.88
N GLN A 63 -16.80 7.82 -6.49
CA GLN A 63 -17.56 6.58 -6.68
C GLN A 63 -18.02 6.01 -5.33
N PHE A 64 -17.16 6.08 -4.32
CA PHE A 64 -17.53 5.61 -2.97
C PHE A 64 -18.63 6.48 -2.36
N GLU A 65 -18.53 7.80 -2.51
CA GLU A 65 -19.53 8.72 -1.96
C GLU A 65 -20.91 8.53 -2.61
N GLU A 66 -20.93 8.30 -3.91
CA GLU A 66 -22.17 8.15 -4.67
C GLU A 66 -22.76 6.74 -4.58
N CYS A 67 -22.02 5.78 -4.05
CA CYS A 67 -22.45 4.39 -4.01
C CYS A 67 -23.13 4.06 -2.69
N ASP A 68 -24.38 3.61 -2.76
CA ASP A 68 -25.12 3.17 -1.56
C ASP A 68 -24.83 1.70 -1.21
N HIS A 69 -24.30 0.93 -2.15
CA HIS A 69 -24.05 -0.51 -2.00
C HIS A 69 -22.63 -0.87 -2.42
N ILE A 70 -21.65 -0.42 -1.65
CA ILE A 70 -20.22 -0.69 -1.90
C ILE A 70 -19.97 -2.20 -2.02
N SER A 71 -20.64 -2.99 -1.19
CA SER A 71 -20.47 -4.44 -1.17
C SER A 71 -20.87 -5.14 -2.48
N GLU A 72 -21.66 -4.50 -3.32
CA GLU A 72 -22.07 -5.06 -4.60
C GLU A 72 -21.24 -4.55 -5.78
N MET A 73 -20.60 -3.40 -5.62
CA MET A 73 -19.99 -2.69 -6.72
C MET A 73 -18.66 -3.28 -7.19
N PHE A 74 -17.86 -3.79 -6.24
CA PHE A 74 -16.48 -4.18 -6.54
C PHE A 74 -16.21 -5.68 -6.36
N THR A 75 -17.23 -6.48 -6.16
CA THR A 75 -17.05 -7.93 -6.03
C THR A 75 -16.57 -8.53 -7.35
N GLY A 76 -15.66 -9.49 -7.28
CA GLY A 76 -15.13 -10.16 -8.46
C GLY A 76 -13.85 -9.54 -9.02
N PHE A 77 -13.28 -8.55 -8.33
CA PHE A 77 -12.04 -7.88 -8.75
C PHE A 77 -11.11 -7.65 -7.58
N ASP A 78 -9.81 -7.66 -7.84
CA ASP A 78 -8.85 -7.10 -6.91
C ASP A 78 -9.02 -5.58 -6.91
N VAL A 79 -8.85 -4.94 -5.78
CA VAL A 79 -9.09 -3.51 -5.63
C VAL A 79 -7.91 -2.83 -4.96
N VAL A 80 -7.52 -1.67 -5.47
CA VAL A 80 -6.53 -0.79 -4.83
C VAL A 80 -7.24 0.48 -4.39
N ILE A 81 -7.19 0.74 -3.08
CA ILE A 81 -7.65 2.00 -2.49
C ILE A 81 -6.45 2.94 -2.46
N ASP A 82 -6.34 3.78 -3.47
CA ASP A 82 -5.18 4.66 -3.62
C ASP A 82 -5.41 5.99 -2.91
N ASP A 83 -4.51 6.37 -2.01
CA ASP A 83 -4.62 7.55 -1.15
C ASP A 83 -5.81 7.45 -0.18
N ILE A 84 -5.66 6.60 0.82
CA ILE A 84 -6.74 6.26 1.76
C ILE A 84 -7.39 7.48 2.42
N PHE A 85 -6.66 8.57 2.62
CA PHE A 85 -7.21 9.76 3.27
C PHE A 85 -8.39 10.39 2.50
N ARG A 86 -8.53 10.07 1.23
CA ARG A 86 -9.62 10.60 0.39
C ARG A 86 -10.93 9.85 0.57
N PHE A 87 -10.93 8.73 1.26
CA PHE A 87 -12.07 7.82 1.35
C PHE A 87 -12.68 7.81 2.75
N ASP A 88 -13.98 7.59 2.81
CA ASP A 88 -14.66 7.31 4.09
C ASP A 88 -14.20 5.95 4.61
N ALA A 89 -13.67 5.93 5.82
CA ALA A 89 -13.13 4.71 6.42
C ALA A 89 -14.16 3.59 6.56
N ASP A 90 -15.41 3.92 6.87
CA ASP A 90 -16.46 2.91 6.99
C ASP A 90 -16.74 2.23 5.64
N LYS A 91 -16.76 3.02 4.57
CA LYS A 91 -16.96 2.48 3.22
C LYS A 91 -15.77 1.68 2.74
N VAL A 92 -14.55 2.10 3.11
CA VAL A 92 -13.34 1.33 2.82
C VAL A 92 -13.41 -0.04 3.48
N LEU A 93 -13.79 -0.09 4.75
CA LEU A 93 -13.94 -1.36 5.45
C LEU A 93 -14.98 -2.25 4.79
N GLU A 94 -16.13 -1.71 4.42
CA GLU A 94 -17.17 -2.45 3.70
C GLU A 94 -16.63 -3.03 2.40
N CYS A 95 -15.88 -2.23 1.65
CA CYS A 95 -15.26 -2.68 0.40
C CYS A 95 -14.27 -3.82 0.64
N ILE A 96 -13.40 -3.68 1.63
CA ILE A 96 -12.42 -4.70 1.98
C ILE A 96 -13.09 -6.04 2.27
N LEU A 97 -14.11 -6.02 3.12
CA LEU A 97 -14.81 -7.24 3.51
C LEU A 97 -15.52 -7.89 2.32
N ALA A 98 -16.18 -7.10 1.48
CA ALA A 98 -16.90 -7.60 0.32
C ALA A 98 -15.95 -8.18 -0.74
N VAL A 99 -14.84 -7.52 -1.01
CA VAL A 99 -13.85 -7.99 -1.99
C VAL A 99 -13.23 -9.30 -1.53
N HIS A 100 -12.86 -9.40 -0.27
CA HIS A 100 -12.29 -10.64 0.27
C HIS A 100 -13.32 -11.77 0.26
N ALA A 101 -14.58 -11.47 0.55
CA ALA A 101 -15.65 -12.49 0.50
C ALA A 101 -15.84 -13.04 -0.91
N SER A 102 -15.51 -12.26 -1.93
CA SER A 102 -15.57 -12.71 -3.33
C SER A 102 -14.31 -13.45 -3.79
N GLY A 103 -13.32 -13.64 -2.91
CA GLY A 103 -12.10 -14.37 -3.24
C GLY A 103 -11.00 -13.50 -3.85
N HIS A 104 -11.13 -12.19 -3.75
CA HIS A 104 -10.17 -11.26 -4.32
C HIS A 104 -9.39 -10.51 -3.23
N LYS A 105 -8.50 -9.62 -3.62
CA LYS A 105 -7.54 -9.00 -2.74
C LYS A 105 -7.69 -7.48 -2.72
N VAL A 106 -7.32 -6.87 -1.61
CA VAL A 106 -7.33 -5.41 -1.46
C VAL A 106 -5.95 -4.92 -1.02
N LEU A 107 -5.53 -3.84 -1.65
CA LEU A 107 -4.31 -3.13 -1.30
C LEU A 107 -4.66 -1.67 -1.06
N VAL A 108 -4.10 -1.09 -0.02
CA VAL A 108 -4.36 0.30 0.37
C VAL A 108 -3.06 1.08 0.33
N THR A 109 -3.06 2.26 -0.26
CA THR A 109 -1.91 3.14 -0.20
C THR A 109 -2.20 4.37 0.65
N GLY A 110 -1.16 4.95 1.23
CA GLY A 110 -1.29 6.15 2.03
C GLY A 110 0.06 6.81 2.29
N GLN A 111 0.02 7.96 2.92
CA GLN A 111 1.20 8.68 3.33
C GLN A 111 1.56 8.36 4.78
N PRO A 112 2.79 8.67 5.23
CA PRO A 112 3.15 8.44 6.64
C PRO A 112 2.18 9.09 7.63
N SER A 113 1.59 10.24 7.27
CA SER A 113 0.59 10.92 8.11
C SER A 113 -0.71 10.14 8.25
N ASP A 114 -0.93 9.12 7.41
CA ASP A 114 -2.15 8.30 7.45
C ASP A 114 -2.00 7.06 8.33
N HIS A 115 -0.91 6.95 9.07
CA HIS A 115 -0.62 5.77 9.89
C HIS A 115 -1.74 5.43 10.88
N GLU A 116 -2.26 6.43 11.59
CA GLU A 116 -3.33 6.18 12.57
C GLU A 116 -4.63 5.74 11.88
N LEU A 117 -4.91 6.29 10.72
CA LEU A 117 -6.06 5.87 9.91
C LEU A 117 -5.93 4.39 9.51
N CYS A 118 -4.74 3.97 9.09
CA CYS A 118 -4.47 2.58 8.74
C CYS A 118 -4.59 1.65 9.96
N ILE A 119 -4.04 2.06 11.10
CA ILE A 119 -4.15 1.30 12.34
C ILE A 119 -5.62 1.17 12.76
N GLY A 120 -6.40 2.24 12.61
CA GLY A 120 -7.83 2.22 12.88
C GLY A 120 -8.57 1.19 12.02
N LEU A 121 -8.23 1.10 10.74
CA LEU A 121 -8.80 0.07 9.86
C LEU A 121 -8.40 -1.33 10.30
N MET A 122 -7.12 -1.54 10.59
CA MET A 122 -6.64 -2.85 11.06
C MET A 122 -7.37 -3.32 12.30
N SER A 123 -7.64 -2.42 13.24
CA SER A 123 -8.31 -2.76 14.49
C SER A 123 -9.77 -3.16 14.29
N ARG A 124 -10.36 -2.81 13.17
CA ARG A 124 -11.75 -3.12 12.84
C ARG A 124 -11.91 -4.38 11.99
N LEU A 125 -10.81 -5.00 11.58
CA LEU A 125 -10.87 -6.23 10.78
C LEU A 125 -11.33 -7.40 11.66
N PRO A 126 -12.16 -8.30 11.11
CA PRO A 126 -12.59 -9.48 11.88
C PRO A 126 -11.45 -10.46 12.12
N VAL A 127 -11.71 -11.44 12.97
CA VAL A 127 -10.77 -12.53 13.22
C VAL A 127 -10.50 -13.28 11.90
N GLY A 128 -9.28 -13.73 11.70
CA GLY A 128 -8.88 -14.44 10.49
C GLY A 128 -8.29 -13.54 9.42
N TYR A 129 -7.99 -12.28 9.78
CA TYR A 129 -7.27 -11.37 8.90
C TYR A 129 -5.81 -11.30 9.27
N SER A 130 -4.94 -11.23 8.26
CA SER A 130 -3.56 -10.82 8.46
C SER A 130 -3.31 -9.52 7.72
N THR A 131 -2.32 -8.77 8.15
CA THR A 131 -1.99 -7.49 7.55
C THR A 131 -0.51 -7.43 7.22
N MET A 132 -0.18 -6.78 6.13
CA MET A 132 1.18 -6.46 5.77
C MET A 132 1.30 -4.95 5.60
N TYR A 133 2.31 -4.35 6.22
CA TYR A 133 2.52 -2.92 6.20
C TYR A 133 3.89 -2.64 5.59
N VAL A 134 3.89 -2.15 4.35
CA VAL A 134 5.11 -1.85 3.62
C VAL A 134 5.36 -0.34 3.69
N THR A 135 6.51 0.04 4.23
CA THR A 135 6.92 1.45 4.31
C THR A 135 8.01 1.70 3.27
N LEU A 136 7.75 2.62 2.35
CA LEU A 136 8.72 3.00 1.34
C LEU A 136 9.64 4.08 1.86
N MET A 137 10.88 4.09 1.38
CA MET A 137 11.81 5.15 1.78
C MET A 137 11.39 6.48 1.17
N GLY A 138 11.68 7.58 1.89
CA GLY A 138 11.43 8.92 1.42
C GLY A 138 12.64 9.53 0.73
N HIS A 139 12.47 10.76 0.22
CA HIS A 139 13.55 11.46 -0.46
C HIS A 139 14.77 11.69 0.43
N GLN A 140 14.55 11.98 1.71
CA GLN A 140 15.64 12.18 2.66
C GLN A 140 16.42 10.89 2.86
N ASP A 141 15.75 9.76 2.96
CA ASP A 141 16.40 8.46 3.12
C ASP A 141 17.28 8.13 1.93
N LEU A 142 16.80 8.44 0.72
CA LEU A 142 17.57 8.22 -0.50
C LEU A 142 18.82 9.11 -0.53
N GLN A 143 18.69 10.37 -0.12
CA GLN A 143 19.82 11.29 -0.06
C GLN A 143 20.89 10.82 0.93
N GLU A 144 20.48 10.30 2.07
CA GLU A 144 21.40 9.77 3.07
C GLU A 144 22.14 8.53 2.56
N MET A 145 21.45 7.67 1.81
CA MET A 145 22.08 6.49 1.22
C MET A 145 23.08 6.85 0.13
N SER A 146 22.78 7.86 -0.68
CA SER A 146 23.66 8.32 -1.75
C SER A 146 24.69 9.34 -1.27
N GLY A 147 24.48 9.89 -0.09
CA GLY A 147 25.43 10.79 0.54
C GLY A 147 26.73 10.04 0.84
N ASP A 148 27.81 10.68 0.68
CA ASP A 148 29.19 10.20 0.74
C ASP A 148 29.62 9.65 2.11
N GLY A 149 28.68 9.23 2.91
CA GLY A 149 28.98 8.55 4.17
C GLY A 149 29.39 9.43 5.31
N LYS A 150 29.14 10.71 5.23
CA LYS A 150 29.51 11.65 6.30
C LYS A 150 28.77 11.40 7.61
N ASP A 151 27.58 10.84 7.54
CA ASP A 151 26.71 10.65 8.69
C ASP A 151 26.37 9.19 8.93
N LYS A 152 27.33 8.31 8.81
CA LYS A 152 27.12 6.88 8.95
C LYS A 152 26.51 6.49 10.29
N GLY A 153 26.91 7.12 11.38
CA GLY A 153 26.34 6.83 12.69
C GLY A 153 24.87 7.17 12.79
N ASN A 154 24.47 8.28 12.18
CA ASN A 154 23.08 8.68 12.17
C ASN A 154 22.22 7.76 11.30
N SER A 155 22.79 7.28 10.21
CA SER A 155 22.08 6.34 9.34
C SER A 155 21.75 5.05 10.05
N GLU A 156 22.69 4.51 10.83
CA GLU A 156 22.45 3.31 11.60
C GLU A 156 21.34 3.50 12.62
N THR A 157 21.33 4.62 13.31
CA THR A 157 20.29 4.94 14.28
C THR A 157 18.92 4.99 13.62
N LYS A 158 18.81 5.58 12.45
CA LYS A 158 17.56 5.65 11.70
C LYS A 158 17.09 4.27 11.27
N ASN A 159 17.98 3.41 10.84
CA ASN A 159 17.59 2.06 10.44
C ASN A 159 17.00 1.25 11.59
N LEU A 160 17.44 1.52 12.81
CA LEU A 160 16.88 0.86 13.99
C LEU A 160 15.47 1.32 14.33
N LEU A 161 15.05 2.48 13.84
CA LEU A 161 13.72 3.02 14.11
C LEU A 161 12.67 2.52 13.12
N HIS A 162 13.08 1.84 12.10
CA HIS A 162 12.18 1.22 11.11
C HIS A 162 11.94 -0.27 11.43
#